data_6bc653a7c219c80cd4e9a07e4f95830c
#
_entry.id   6bc653a7c219c80cd4e9a07e4f95830c
#
_cell.length_a   1.000
_cell.length_b   1.000
_cell.length_c   1.000
_cell.angle_alpha   90.00
_cell.angle_beta   90.00
_cell.angle_gamma   90.00
#
_symmetry.space_group_name_H-M   'P 1'
#
loop_
_entity.id
_entity.type
_entity.pdbx_description
1 polymer ?
#
loop_
_entity_poly.entity_id
_entity_poly.type
_entity_poly.pdbx_seq_one_letter_code
_entity_poly.pdbx_strand_id
1 'polypeptide(L)'
;LKNSMLKSVYENGGFYVGRYEAGIDTTTGTNRTSIESQVDGKYPVPTTAPVTKADAYPYTYVTRTQAQNLASNVNSGTKTSSLMFGVQWDLVLAFMHNKGNIADSTLTTNSTTIGNYINSTFDLNRGKYAQYGQLGNEWKNFDSALGSIVVSNETTGKMKKTEQSSDSNSILITTGGTEQSKVMNIYDIAGNVWEWTLEKTSITINPCAYRGGSYSYAGSNGPAAYRNYTSTDGSYDSVGFRVSLF
;
A
#
# COMPACT_ATOMS: atom_id res chain seq x y z
N LEU A 1 5.65 12.47 -18.37
CA LEU A 1 4.64 11.82 -17.51
C LEU A 1 3.51 12.78 -17.12
N LYS A 2 3.80 13.94 -16.47
CA LYS A 2 2.77 14.89 -16.05
C LYS A 2 1.87 15.35 -17.20
N ASN A 3 2.46 15.72 -18.33
CA ASN A 3 1.70 16.15 -19.51
C ASN A 3 0.84 15.01 -20.07
N SER A 4 1.33 13.77 -20.08
CA SER A 4 0.55 12.60 -20.52
C SER A 4 -0.65 12.35 -19.60
N MET A 5 -0.46 12.46 -18.28
CA MET A 5 -1.55 12.34 -17.30
C MET A 5 -2.58 13.45 -17.48
N LEU A 6 -2.16 14.71 -17.61
CA LEU A 6 -3.07 15.84 -17.85
C LEU A 6 -3.84 15.70 -19.17
N LYS A 7 -3.17 15.22 -20.23
CA LYS A 7 -3.78 14.92 -21.52
C LYS A 7 -4.86 13.83 -21.36
N SER A 8 -4.58 12.74 -20.66
CA SER A 8 -5.56 11.69 -20.41
C SER A 8 -6.80 12.21 -19.67
N VAL A 9 -6.61 13.04 -18.65
CA VAL A 9 -7.72 13.66 -17.93
C VAL A 9 -8.55 14.55 -18.87
N TYR A 10 -7.89 15.35 -19.72
CA TYR A 10 -8.56 16.23 -20.64
C TYR A 10 -9.32 15.49 -21.78
N GLU A 11 -8.66 14.50 -22.40
CA GLU A 11 -9.21 13.79 -23.56
C GLU A 11 -10.13 12.63 -23.21
N ASN A 12 -9.83 11.91 -22.11
CA ASN A 12 -10.52 10.68 -21.72
C ASN A 12 -11.34 10.84 -20.42
N GLY A 13 -11.34 12.02 -19.82
CA GLY A 13 -12.09 12.30 -18.60
C GLY A 13 -11.49 11.74 -17.32
N GLY A 14 -10.27 11.17 -17.34
CA GLY A 14 -9.68 10.60 -16.13
C GLY A 14 -8.42 9.78 -16.32
N PHE A 15 -8.16 8.96 -15.33
CA PHE A 15 -7.05 7.99 -15.26
C PHE A 15 -7.53 6.72 -14.55
N TYR A 16 -6.79 5.65 -14.70
CA TYR A 16 -7.03 4.41 -13.96
C TYR A 16 -6.05 4.34 -12.77
N VAL A 17 -6.50 3.72 -11.69
CA VAL A 17 -5.68 3.42 -10.51
C VAL A 17 -5.75 1.93 -10.22
N GLY A 18 -4.66 1.33 -9.82
CA GLY A 18 -4.60 -0.07 -9.40
C GLY A 18 -5.62 -0.33 -8.29
N ARG A 19 -6.49 -1.34 -8.47
CA ARG A 19 -7.47 -1.76 -7.47
C ARG A 19 -6.78 -2.13 -6.15
N TYR A 20 -5.59 -2.70 -6.24
CA TYR A 20 -4.74 -3.14 -5.13
C TYR A 20 -3.41 -2.40 -5.17
N GLU A 21 -2.72 -2.35 -4.04
CA GLU A 21 -1.30 -2.03 -3.99
C GLU A 21 -0.54 -2.90 -4.98
N ALA A 22 0.59 -2.42 -5.48
CA ALA A 22 1.50 -3.26 -6.24
C ALA A 22 2.10 -4.32 -5.32
N GLY A 23 2.18 -5.53 -5.80
CA GLY A 23 2.65 -6.67 -5.01
C GLY A 23 3.48 -7.66 -5.82
N ILE A 24 4.02 -8.65 -5.11
CA ILE A 24 4.67 -9.83 -5.67
C ILE A 24 3.69 -10.99 -5.57
N ASP A 25 3.49 -11.71 -6.67
CA ASP A 25 2.59 -12.86 -6.70
C ASP A 25 3.03 -13.93 -5.69
N THR A 26 2.15 -14.26 -4.75
CA THR A 26 2.43 -15.24 -3.68
C THR A 26 2.65 -16.66 -4.18
N THR A 27 2.27 -16.96 -5.42
CA THR A 27 2.40 -18.30 -6.03
C THR A 27 3.70 -18.48 -6.82
N THR A 28 4.31 -17.39 -7.29
CA THR A 28 5.47 -17.43 -8.17
C THR A 28 6.68 -16.66 -7.65
N GLY A 29 6.50 -15.84 -6.62
CA GLY A 29 7.53 -15.00 -6.06
C GLY A 29 7.63 -15.10 -4.54
N THR A 30 8.70 -14.53 -4.01
CA THR A 30 8.96 -14.42 -2.57
C THR A 30 8.84 -12.97 -2.12
N ASN A 31 8.37 -12.77 -0.89
CA ASN A 31 8.34 -11.46 -0.28
C ASN A 31 9.75 -10.87 -0.17
N ARG A 32 9.87 -9.56 -0.36
CA ARG A 32 11.12 -8.84 -0.08
C ARG A 32 11.30 -8.66 1.42
N THR A 33 12.48 -9.00 1.91
CA THR A 33 12.76 -9.04 3.36
C THR A 33 13.69 -7.92 3.83
N SER A 34 14.41 -7.31 2.89
CA SER A 34 15.34 -6.22 3.14
C SER A 34 15.60 -5.44 1.87
N ILE A 35 16.19 -4.27 2.01
CA ILE A 35 16.80 -3.59 0.87
C ILE A 35 18.02 -4.41 0.44
N GLU A 36 18.16 -4.65 -0.85
CA GLU A 36 19.34 -5.31 -1.38
C GLU A 36 20.57 -4.44 -1.16
N SER A 37 21.69 -5.07 -0.77
CA SER A 37 22.95 -4.37 -0.55
C SER A 37 23.37 -3.57 -1.79
N GLN A 38 23.99 -2.43 -1.54
CA GLN A 38 24.55 -1.62 -2.62
C GLN A 38 25.70 -2.37 -3.32
N VAL A 39 25.68 -2.30 -4.65
CA VAL A 39 26.79 -2.71 -5.51
C VAL A 39 27.27 -1.45 -6.24
N ASP A 40 28.55 -1.13 -6.12
CA ASP A 40 29.16 0.10 -6.70
C ASP A 40 28.39 1.39 -6.33
N GLY A 41 27.95 1.47 -5.07
CA GLY A 41 27.21 2.63 -4.56
C GLY A 41 25.76 2.72 -5.05
N LYS A 42 25.23 1.68 -5.68
CA LYS A 42 23.85 1.63 -6.18
C LYS A 42 23.08 0.45 -5.58
N TYR A 43 21.82 0.66 -5.28
CA TYR A 43 20.93 -0.44 -4.93
C TYR A 43 20.52 -1.22 -6.18
N PRO A 44 20.67 -2.56 -6.19
CA PRO A 44 20.21 -3.38 -7.30
C PRO A 44 18.74 -3.13 -7.61
N VAL A 45 18.41 -3.11 -8.91
CA VAL A 45 17.03 -2.97 -9.34
C VAL A 45 16.28 -4.26 -9.04
N PRO A 46 15.12 -4.21 -8.37
CA PRO A 46 14.29 -5.39 -8.18
C PRO A 46 13.89 -6.01 -9.53
N THR A 47 14.05 -7.32 -9.66
CA THR A 47 13.84 -8.03 -10.93
C THR A 47 12.44 -8.62 -11.09
N THR A 48 11.72 -8.81 -9.99
CA THR A 48 10.36 -9.37 -10.03
C THR A 48 9.37 -8.32 -10.54
N ALA A 49 8.63 -8.64 -11.59
CA ALA A 49 7.58 -7.76 -12.10
C ALA A 49 6.44 -7.61 -11.07
N PRO A 50 5.94 -6.40 -10.83
CA PRO A 50 4.82 -6.20 -9.91
C PRO A 50 3.51 -6.71 -10.52
N VAL A 51 2.63 -7.20 -9.66
CA VAL A 51 1.23 -7.49 -9.98
C VAL A 51 0.31 -6.53 -9.21
N THR A 52 -0.89 -6.29 -9.74
CA THR A 52 -1.95 -5.53 -9.05
C THR A 52 -3.18 -6.41 -8.93
N LYS A 53 -3.14 -7.36 -8.01
CA LYS A 53 -4.18 -8.35 -7.74
C LYS A 53 -4.34 -8.58 -6.24
N ALA A 54 -5.43 -9.20 -5.84
CA ALA A 54 -5.59 -9.68 -4.47
C ALA A 54 -4.57 -10.78 -4.16
N ASP A 55 -4.25 -10.95 -2.89
CA ASP A 55 -3.33 -11.98 -2.39
C ASP A 55 -1.93 -11.91 -3.00
N ALA A 56 -1.38 -10.71 -3.11
CA ALA A 56 0.03 -10.50 -3.42
C ALA A 56 0.78 -9.98 -2.18
N TYR A 57 2.05 -10.33 -2.01
CA TYR A 57 2.90 -9.69 -1.01
C TYR A 57 3.09 -8.22 -1.39
N PRO A 58 2.74 -7.24 -0.53
CA PRO A 58 3.00 -5.84 -0.83
C PRO A 58 4.45 -5.62 -1.26
N TYR A 59 4.65 -4.86 -2.32
CA TYR A 59 5.98 -4.66 -2.90
C TYR A 59 6.77 -3.64 -2.09
N THR A 60 7.32 -4.06 -0.97
CA THR A 60 8.09 -3.25 -0.03
C THR A 60 9.60 -3.27 -0.30
N TYR A 61 10.39 -2.58 0.51
CA TYR A 61 11.84 -2.48 0.38
C TYR A 61 12.32 -2.02 -1.00
N VAL A 62 11.62 -1.02 -1.55
CA VAL A 62 11.97 -0.34 -2.79
C VAL A 62 12.12 1.15 -2.55
N THR A 63 13.11 1.79 -3.18
CA THR A 63 13.17 3.24 -3.22
C THR A 63 12.09 3.78 -4.15
N ARG A 64 11.76 5.08 -4.05
CA ARG A 64 10.80 5.71 -4.97
C ARG A 64 11.22 5.56 -6.44
N THR A 65 12.52 5.64 -6.73
CA THR A 65 13.03 5.47 -8.11
C THR A 65 12.83 4.05 -8.61
N GLN A 66 13.11 3.05 -7.77
CA GLN A 66 12.86 1.64 -8.10
C GLN A 66 11.37 1.36 -8.29
N ALA A 67 10.51 1.87 -7.40
CA ALA A 67 9.06 1.76 -7.51
C ALA A 67 8.54 2.42 -8.82
N GLN A 68 9.06 3.58 -9.21
CA GLN A 68 8.71 4.23 -10.48
C GLN A 68 9.14 3.38 -11.68
N ASN A 69 10.33 2.79 -11.66
CA ASN A 69 10.80 1.92 -12.73
C ASN A 69 9.92 0.67 -12.85
N LEU A 70 9.59 0.03 -11.73
CA LEU A 70 8.67 -1.10 -11.69
C LEU A 70 7.28 -0.72 -12.22
N ALA A 71 6.72 0.39 -11.75
CA ALA A 71 5.42 0.87 -12.17
C ALA A 71 5.38 1.20 -13.67
N SER A 72 6.44 1.80 -14.23
CA SER A 72 6.52 2.15 -15.65
C SER A 72 6.65 0.94 -16.58
N ASN A 73 7.07 -0.21 -16.06
CA ASN A 73 7.22 -1.46 -16.82
C ASN A 73 5.99 -2.37 -16.76
N VAL A 74 4.92 -1.96 -16.09
CA VAL A 74 3.66 -2.71 -16.13
C VAL A 74 3.10 -2.65 -17.56
N ASN A 75 2.79 -3.82 -18.12
CA ASN A 75 2.19 -3.87 -19.46
C ASN A 75 0.79 -3.26 -19.43
N SER A 76 0.66 -2.10 -19.99
CA SER A 76 -0.58 -1.31 -20.01
C SER A 76 -1.14 -1.13 -21.43
N GLY A 77 -0.64 -1.86 -22.41
CA GLY A 77 -0.99 -1.69 -23.83
C GLY A 77 -0.56 -0.33 -24.34
N THR A 78 -1.52 0.50 -24.77
CA THR A 78 -1.27 1.86 -25.28
C THR A 78 -1.22 2.94 -24.21
N LYS A 79 -1.42 2.58 -22.94
CA LYS A 79 -1.44 3.54 -21.83
C LYS A 79 -0.06 3.71 -21.20
N THR A 80 0.17 4.88 -20.66
CA THR A 80 1.37 5.14 -19.83
C THR A 80 1.13 4.62 -18.43
N SER A 81 2.01 3.75 -17.95
CA SER A 81 2.01 3.24 -16.58
C SER A 81 3.00 4.00 -15.71
N SER A 82 2.66 4.28 -14.47
CA SER A 82 3.47 5.10 -13.57
C SER A 82 3.07 4.92 -12.10
N LEU A 83 3.88 5.42 -11.17
CA LEU A 83 3.41 5.79 -9.84
C LEU A 83 2.32 6.87 -9.93
N MET A 84 1.48 6.94 -8.93
CA MET A 84 0.50 8.03 -8.81
C MET A 84 1.22 9.37 -8.57
N PHE A 85 0.69 10.44 -9.16
CA PHE A 85 0.99 11.80 -8.71
C PHE A 85 0.23 12.11 -7.41
N GLY A 86 0.73 13.04 -6.60
CA GLY A 86 0.01 13.47 -5.39
C GLY A 86 -1.40 13.97 -5.68
N VAL A 87 -1.60 14.70 -6.80
CA VAL A 87 -2.93 15.14 -7.23
C VAL A 87 -3.86 13.98 -7.60
N GLN A 88 -3.34 12.89 -8.18
CA GLN A 88 -4.15 11.68 -8.44
C GLN A 88 -4.58 11.02 -7.13
N TRP A 89 -3.71 10.98 -6.13
CA TRP A 89 -4.05 10.51 -4.79
C TRP A 89 -5.20 11.33 -4.19
N ASP A 90 -5.08 12.65 -4.20
CA ASP A 90 -6.11 13.54 -3.67
C ASP A 90 -7.45 13.41 -4.42
N LEU A 91 -7.42 13.19 -5.75
CA LEU A 91 -8.61 12.91 -6.56
C LEU A 91 -9.26 11.55 -6.22
N VAL A 92 -8.46 10.52 -5.91
CA VAL A 92 -8.98 9.23 -5.43
C VAL A 92 -9.70 9.40 -4.10
N LEU A 93 -9.12 10.15 -3.16
CA LEU A 93 -9.78 10.43 -1.88
C LEU A 93 -11.07 11.24 -2.07
N ALA A 94 -11.08 12.24 -2.93
CA ALA A 94 -12.28 12.99 -3.28
C ALA A 94 -13.36 12.09 -3.91
N PHE A 95 -12.97 11.15 -4.76
CA PHE A 95 -13.87 10.13 -5.31
C PHE A 95 -14.46 9.22 -4.23
N MET A 96 -13.64 8.75 -3.29
CA MET A 96 -14.09 7.95 -2.15
C MET A 96 -15.07 8.72 -1.26
N HIS A 97 -14.81 10.00 -1.01
CA HIS A 97 -15.72 10.87 -0.27
C HIS A 97 -17.05 11.03 -1.02
N ASN A 98 -17.00 11.50 -2.27
CA ASN A 98 -18.19 11.92 -3.00
C ASN A 98 -19.04 10.75 -3.54
N LYS A 99 -18.42 9.64 -3.92
CA LYS A 99 -19.09 8.47 -4.51
C LYS A 99 -19.14 7.26 -3.59
N GLY A 100 -18.13 7.10 -2.72
CA GLY A 100 -18.05 6.05 -1.74
C GLY A 100 -18.75 6.37 -0.43
N ASN A 101 -19.23 7.59 -0.27
CA ASN A 101 -19.88 8.10 0.95
C ASN A 101 -19.01 7.93 2.22
N ILE A 102 -17.70 8.07 2.07
CA ILE A 102 -16.77 8.06 3.20
C ILE A 102 -16.68 9.47 3.78
N ALA A 103 -16.82 9.59 5.09
CA ALA A 103 -16.70 10.90 5.75
C ALA A 103 -15.29 11.48 5.53
N ASP A 104 -15.21 12.80 5.33
CA ASP A 104 -13.92 13.50 5.18
C ASP A 104 -13.00 13.25 6.36
N SER A 105 -13.52 13.26 7.59
CA SER A 105 -12.76 12.96 8.81
C SER A 105 -12.17 11.55 8.83
N THR A 106 -12.84 10.57 8.19
CA THR A 106 -12.29 9.22 8.03
C THR A 106 -11.07 9.22 7.11
N LEU A 107 -11.05 10.05 6.08
CA LEU A 107 -9.93 10.13 5.15
C LEU A 107 -8.78 11.02 5.68
N THR A 108 -9.11 12.08 6.43
CA THR A 108 -8.14 13.13 6.79
C THR A 108 -7.67 13.09 8.24
N THR A 109 -8.47 12.51 9.14
CA THR A 109 -8.19 12.56 10.59
C THR A 109 -7.92 11.18 11.18
N ASN A 110 -8.76 10.17 10.87
CA ASN A 110 -8.59 8.83 11.43
C ASN A 110 -9.17 7.77 10.49
N SER A 111 -8.29 7.03 9.82
CA SER A 111 -8.65 5.99 8.86
C SER A 111 -8.69 4.57 9.43
N THR A 112 -8.65 4.39 10.75
CA THR A 112 -8.62 3.07 11.42
C THR A 112 -9.71 2.12 10.91
N THR A 113 -10.88 2.64 10.57
CA THR A 113 -12.05 1.83 10.17
C THR A 113 -12.03 1.37 8.72
N ILE A 114 -11.14 1.91 7.89
CA ILE A 114 -11.08 1.62 6.45
C ILE A 114 -9.73 1.08 5.98
N GLY A 115 -8.87 0.63 6.90
CA GLY A 115 -7.55 0.15 6.54
C GLY A 115 -6.90 -0.76 7.58
N ASN A 116 -5.78 -1.36 7.20
CA ASN A 116 -4.94 -2.15 8.08
C ASN A 116 -3.96 -1.22 8.82
N TYR A 117 -4.31 -0.89 10.06
CA TYR A 117 -3.51 -0.11 11.00
C TYR A 117 -3.24 -0.90 12.26
N ILE A 118 -2.28 -0.49 13.08
CA ILE A 118 -1.99 -1.15 14.34
C ILE A 118 -3.25 -1.28 15.23
N ASN A 119 -4.05 -0.22 15.29
CA ASN A 119 -5.26 -0.13 16.10
C ASN A 119 -6.56 -0.50 15.37
N SER A 120 -6.50 -1.08 14.17
CA SER A 120 -7.68 -1.56 13.47
C SER A 120 -8.03 -3.00 13.87
N THR A 121 -9.33 -3.30 13.82
CA THR A 121 -9.88 -4.63 14.07
C THR A 121 -10.78 -5.02 12.91
N PHE A 122 -10.49 -6.16 12.26
CA PHE A 122 -11.23 -6.62 11.07
C PHE A 122 -11.09 -8.12 10.86
N ASP A 123 -12.00 -8.70 10.08
CA ASP A 123 -11.91 -10.08 9.63
C ASP A 123 -10.89 -10.17 8.47
N LEU A 124 -10.04 -11.19 8.52
CA LEU A 124 -9.21 -11.61 7.39
C LEU A 124 -10.08 -12.41 6.42
N ASN A 125 -10.09 -12.02 5.16
CA ASN A 125 -10.97 -12.62 4.16
C ASN A 125 -10.24 -13.53 3.20
N ARG A 126 -8.95 -13.29 2.96
CA ARG A 126 -8.11 -14.05 2.03
C ARG A 126 -6.63 -13.81 2.28
N GLY A 127 -5.81 -14.57 1.58
CA GLY A 127 -4.39 -14.34 1.47
C GLY A 127 -3.60 -14.76 2.70
N LYS A 128 -2.59 -13.99 3.01
CA LYS A 128 -1.63 -14.26 4.09
C LYS A 128 -1.38 -13.01 4.92
N TYR A 129 -0.80 -13.21 6.08
CA TYR A 129 -0.32 -12.14 6.95
C TYR A 129 1.01 -12.50 7.58
N ALA A 130 1.79 -11.50 7.97
CA ALA A 130 3.03 -11.67 8.72
C ALA A 130 3.14 -10.62 9.82
N GLN A 131 3.69 -11.01 10.97
CA GLN A 131 3.94 -10.10 12.07
C GLN A 131 5.18 -9.27 11.79
N TYR A 132 5.21 -8.02 12.25
CA TYR A 132 6.38 -7.16 12.23
C TYR A 132 7.63 -7.89 12.79
N GLY A 133 8.78 -7.70 12.17
CA GLY A 133 10.01 -8.42 12.50
C GLY A 133 10.10 -9.85 11.96
N GLN A 134 9.01 -10.43 11.47
CA GLN A 134 8.94 -11.78 10.90
C GLN A 134 8.55 -11.77 9.42
N LEU A 135 8.50 -10.60 8.79
CA LEU A 135 8.05 -10.40 7.41
C LEU A 135 8.87 -11.19 6.38
N GLY A 136 10.07 -11.63 6.73
CA GLY A 136 10.93 -12.37 5.83
C GLY A 136 10.56 -13.82 5.62
N ASN A 137 10.08 -14.51 6.65
CA ASN A 137 10.07 -15.96 6.67
C ASN A 137 8.77 -16.61 7.17
N GLU A 138 7.83 -15.87 7.76
CA GLU A 138 6.72 -16.46 8.49
C GLU A 138 5.36 -15.89 8.09
N TRP A 139 5.08 -15.87 6.80
CA TRP A 139 3.73 -15.58 6.33
C TRP A 139 2.79 -16.74 6.63
N LYS A 140 1.72 -16.45 7.35
CA LYS A 140 0.65 -17.40 7.71
C LYS A 140 -0.56 -17.19 6.82
N ASN A 141 -1.29 -18.24 6.54
CA ASN A 141 -2.57 -18.14 5.84
C ASN A 141 -3.60 -17.37 6.71
N PHE A 142 -4.52 -16.71 6.04
CA PHE A 142 -5.57 -15.89 6.67
C PHE A 142 -6.48 -16.66 7.64
N ASP A 143 -6.57 -17.98 7.50
CA ASP A 143 -7.35 -18.88 8.33
C ASP A 143 -6.56 -19.48 9.51
N SER A 144 -5.34 -19.02 9.74
CA SER A 144 -4.47 -19.49 10.82
C SER A 144 -4.47 -18.52 12.00
N ALA A 145 -4.59 -19.03 13.21
CA ALA A 145 -4.50 -18.24 14.43
C ALA A 145 -3.04 -17.84 14.75
N LEU A 146 -2.85 -16.68 15.37
CA LEU A 146 -1.58 -16.20 15.90
C LEU A 146 -1.80 -15.55 17.28
N GLY A 147 -2.14 -16.37 18.27
CA GLY A 147 -2.33 -15.92 19.63
C GLY A 147 -3.38 -14.82 19.78
N SER A 148 -3.02 -13.71 20.42
CA SER A 148 -3.93 -12.58 20.63
C SER A 148 -4.01 -11.61 19.45
N ILE A 149 -3.16 -11.76 18.42
CA ILE A 149 -3.08 -10.85 17.27
C ILE A 149 -4.12 -11.20 16.21
N VAL A 150 -4.20 -12.51 15.91
CA VAL A 150 -5.19 -13.06 15.01
C VAL A 150 -5.88 -14.20 15.74
N VAL A 151 -7.16 -14.04 15.98
CA VAL A 151 -7.98 -14.96 16.77
C VAL A 151 -9.18 -15.47 15.97
N SER A 152 -9.68 -16.66 16.32
CA SER A 152 -10.92 -17.14 15.75
C SER A 152 -12.08 -16.25 16.24
N ASN A 153 -12.92 -15.81 15.32
CA ASN A 153 -14.18 -15.17 15.65
C ASN A 153 -15.24 -16.27 15.81
N GLU A 154 -15.63 -16.55 17.04
CA GLU A 154 -16.59 -17.61 17.37
C GLU A 154 -17.97 -17.42 16.71
N THR A 155 -18.35 -16.15 16.46
CA THR A 155 -19.64 -15.83 15.83
C THR A 155 -19.63 -16.07 14.32
N THR A 156 -18.53 -15.76 13.65
CA THR A 156 -18.45 -15.80 12.18
C THR A 156 -17.64 -16.99 11.65
N GLY A 157 -16.88 -17.66 12.51
CA GLY A 157 -15.94 -18.71 12.11
C GLY A 157 -14.73 -18.22 11.29
N LYS A 158 -14.55 -16.89 11.18
CA LYS A 158 -13.44 -16.26 10.47
C LYS A 158 -12.29 -15.96 11.41
N MET A 159 -11.10 -15.78 10.85
CA MET A 159 -9.99 -15.20 11.60
C MET A 159 -10.12 -13.69 11.63
N LYS A 160 -9.89 -13.11 12.79
CA LYS A 160 -10.03 -11.69 13.06
C LYS A 160 -8.72 -11.13 13.58
N LYS A 161 -8.22 -10.09 12.90
CA LYS A 161 -7.16 -9.25 13.45
C LYS A 161 -7.73 -8.44 14.60
N THR A 162 -7.03 -8.42 15.71
CA THR A 162 -7.37 -7.57 16.86
C THR A 162 -6.48 -6.33 16.89
N GLU A 163 -6.92 -5.30 17.61
CA GLU A 163 -6.12 -4.12 17.90
C GLU A 163 -4.81 -4.50 18.61
N GLN A 164 -3.72 -3.82 18.26
CA GLN A 164 -2.41 -4.01 18.83
C GLN A 164 -1.93 -2.72 19.52
N SER A 165 -1.19 -2.86 20.60
CA SER A 165 -0.70 -1.74 21.40
C SER A 165 0.76 -1.35 21.09
N SER A 166 1.46 -2.12 20.30
CA SER A 166 2.86 -1.85 19.95
C SER A 166 3.19 -2.28 18.53
N ASP A 167 4.13 -1.59 17.90
CA ASP A 167 4.59 -1.86 16.54
C ASP A 167 5.10 -3.29 16.36
N SER A 168 5.76 -3.86 17.40
CA SER A 168 6.29 -5.22 17.36
C SER A 168 5.22 -6.31 17.17
N ASN A 169 3.96 -5.99 17.43
CA ASN A 169 2.83 -6.90 17.26
C ASN A 169 1.99 -6.59 16.01
N SER A 170 2.31 -5.52 15.29
CA SER A 170 1.54 -5.16 14.10
C SER A 170 1.69 -6.22 13.01
N ILE A 171 0.65 -6.38 12.18
CA ILE A 171 0.67 -7.34 11.08
C ILE A 171 0.50 -6.64 9.72
N LEU A 172 1.34 -7.04 8.78
CA LEU A 172 1.18 -6.75 7.36
C LEU A 172 0.32 -7.86 6.74
N ILE A 173 -0.66 -7.49 5.92
CA ILE A 173 -1.48 -8.45 5.17
C ILE A 173 -1.14 -8.40 3.67
N THR A 174 -1.39 -9.50 2.96
CA THR A 174 -1.35 -9.49 1.50
C THR A 174 -2.40 -8.53 0.95
N THR A 175 -2.17 -7.99 -0.24
CA THR A 175 -3.02 -6.99 -0.88
C THR A 175 -4.49 -7.43 -0.93
N GLY A 176 -5.39 -6.57 -0.49
CA GLY A 176 -6.82 -6.88 -0.44
C GLY A 176 -7.19 -8.00 0.51
N GLY A 177 -6.41 -8.26 1.56
CA GLY A 177 -6.62 -9.34 2.53
C GLY A 177 -7.90 -9.18 3.36
N THR A 178 -8.47 -7.98 3.43
CA THR A 178 -9.73 -7.71 4.12
C THR A 178 -10.69 -6.89 3.26
N GLU A 179 -11.98 -7.19 3.35
CA GLU A 179 -13.03 -6.38 2.69
C GLU A 179 -13.22 -5.02 3.38
N GLN A 180 -12.79 -4.87 4.63
CA GLN A 180 -12.88 -3.60 5.35
C GLN A 180 -12.02 -2.50 4.73
N SER A 181 -10.91 -2.85 4.09
CA SER A 181 -10.05 -1.87 3.40
C SER A 181 -10.55 -1.46 2.02
N LYS A 182 -11.72 -1.98 1.59
CA LYS A 182 -12.28 -1.72 0.27
C LYS A 182 -13.22 -0.53 0.28
N VAL A 183 -12.89 0.49 -0.51
CA VAL A 183 -13.77 1.63 -0.81
C VAL A 183 -13.89 1.77 -2.32
N MET A 184 -15.11 1.71 -2.86
CA MET A 184 -15.39 1.85 -4.31
C MET A 184 -14.51 0.94 -5.20
N ASN A 185 -14.32 -0.32 -4.75
CA ASN A 185 -13.44 -1.30 -5.41
C ASN A 185 -11.93 -0.99 -5.39
N ILE A 186 -11.48 -0.01 -4.62
CA ILE A 186 -10.07 0.24 -4.35
C ILE A 186 -9.78 -0.28 -2.93
N TYR A 187 -8.78 -1.14 -2.80
CA TYR A 187 -8.35 -1.72 -1.53
C TYR A 187 -7.10 -1.00 -1.03
N ASP A 188 -6.93 -0.99 0.28
CA ASP A 188 -5.68 -0.62 0.96
C ASP A 188 -5.16 0.79 0.61
N ILE A 189 -6.06 1.74 0.28
CA ILE A 189 -5.69 3.16 0.12
C ILE A 189 -5.38 3.81 1.48
N ALA A 190 -5.76 3.13 2.52
CA ALA A 190 -5.53 3.50 3.90
C ALA A 190 -4.86 2.34 4.64
N GLY A 191 -3.72 2.59 5.28
CA GLY A 191 -2.97 1.57 6.02
C GLY A 191 -2.30 0.53 5.12
N ASN A 192 -2.06 -0.64 5.64
CA ASN A 192 -1.27 -1.73 5.08
C ASN A 192 0.17 -1.30 4.78
N VAL A 193 0.46 -0.68 3.63
CA VAL A 193 1.76 -0.03 3.40
C VAL A 193 1.58 1.41 2.94
N TRP A 194 2.48 2.28 3.35
CA TRP A 194 2.65 3.58 2.73
C TRP A 194 2.89 3.42 1.23
N GLU A 195 2.39 4.32 0.41
CA GLU A 195 2.56 4.23 -1.03
C GLU A 195 3.38 5.41 -1.58
N TRP A 196 4.49 5.10 -2.26
CA TRP A 196 5.28 6.09 -2.99
C TRP A 196 4.45 6.83 -4.01
N THR A 197 4.64 8.14 -4.08
CA THR A 197 4.08 8.98 -5.13
C THR A 197 5.17 9.76 -5.86
N LEU A 198 4.83 10.33 -7.02
CA LEU A 198 5.69 11.29 -7.73
C LEU A 198 5.63 12.70 -7.13
N GLU A 199 4.93 12.88 -6.03
CA GLU A 199 4.92 14.15 -5.30
C GLU A 199 6.30 14.47 -4.76
N LYS A 200 6.72 15.73 -4.95
CA LYS A 200 7.98 16.25 -4.43
C LYS A 200 7.69 17.23 -3.30
N THR A 201 8.33 17.03 -2.17
CA THR A 201 8.25 17.97 -1.06
C THR A 201 9.18 19.17 -1.28
N SER A 202 9.00 20.24 -0.52
CA SER A 202 9.92 21.38 -0.47
C SER A 202 11.19 21.11 0.34
N ILE A 203 11.27 19.96 1.04
CA ILE A 203 12.39 19.60 1.90
C ILE A 203 13.49 18.96 1.03
N THR A 204 14.58 19.68 0.83
CA THR A 204 15.66 19.26 -0.09
C THR A 204 16.27 17.91 0.25
N ILE A 205 16.48 17.61 1.54
CA ILE A 205 17.07 16.35 2.00
C ILE A 205 16.06 15.18 2.01
N ASN A 206 14.76 15.47 2.01
CA ASN A 206 13.67 14.49 2.03
C ASN A 206 12.63 14.79 0.94
N PRO A 207 13.01 14.70 -0.34
CA PRO A 207 12.16 15.16 -1.45
C PRO A 207 11.06 14.17 -1.84
N CYS A 208 11.06 12.95 -1.28
CA CYS A 208 10.20 11.87 -1.73
C CYS A 208 8.99 11.74 -0.81
N ALA A 209 7.78 11.98 -1.35
CA ALA A 209 6.54 11.83 -0.60
C ALA A 209 5.93 10.43 -0.77
N TYR A 210 5.34 9.92 0.31
CA TYR A 210 4.50 8.73 0.33
C TYR A 210 3.23 8.97 1.16
N ARG A 211 2.18 8.19 0.91
CA ARG A 211 0.82 8.47 1.32
C ARG A 211 0.16 7.26 1.99
N GLY A 212 -0.94 7.47 2.71
CA GLY A 212 -1.91 6.44 3.07
C GLY A 212 -1.78 5.81 4.45
N GLY A 213 -0.64 5.92 5.12
CA GLY A 213 -0.40 5.20 6.39
C GLY A 213 0.08 3.76 6.18
N SER A 214 0.36 3.06 7.26
CA SER A 214 0.79 1.65 7.21
C SER A 214 0.30 0.85 8.40
N TYR A 215 0.49 -0.46 8.30
CA TYR A 215 0.10 -1.46 9.31
C TYR A 215 0.71 -1.21 10.71
N SER A 216 1.85 -0.52 10.79
CA SER A 216 2.54 -0.20 12.05
C SER A 216 2.18 1.17 12.66
N TYR A 217 1.29 1.93 12.02
CA TYR A 217 0.80 3.22 12.50
C TYR A 217 -0.63 3.12 13.00
N ALA A 218 -1.02 4.01 13.92
CA ALA A 218 -2.43 4.23 14.21
C ALA A 218 -3.09 4.99 13.05
N GLY A 219 -4.34 4.69 12.74
CA GLY A 219 -5.06 5.36 11.66
C GLY A 219 -5.25 6.87 11.86
N SER A 220 -5.11 7.35 13.10
CA SER A 220 -5.07 8.79 13.44
C SER A 220 -3.70 9.44 13.20
N ASN A 221 -2.63 8.66 13.22
CA ASN A 221 -1.26 9.16 13.02
C ASN A 221 -0.83 9.13 11.55
N GLY A 222 -1.48 8.29 10.75
CA GLY A 222 -1.25 8.17 9.31
C GLY A 222 -2.53 7.93 8.54
N PRO A 223 -3.51 8.86 8.56
CA PRO A 223 -4.75 8.68 7.80
C PRO A 223 -4.50 8.64 6.29
N ALA A 224 -5.48 8.21 5.52
CA ALA A 224 -5.38 8.06 4.06
C ALA A 224 -4.84 9.30 3.34
N ALA A 225 -5.20 10.50 3.82
CA ALA A 225 -4.75 11.77 3.25
C ALA A 225 -3.35 12.20 3.72
N TYR A 226 -2.75 11.52 4.70
CA TYR A 226 -1.49 11.96 5.28
C TYR A 226 -0.35 11.90 4.23
N ARG A 227 0.48 12.95 4.25
CA ARG A 227 1.70 13.06 3.45
C ARG A 227 2.90 12.88 4.36
N ASN A 228 3.62 11.80 4.19
CA ASN A 228 4.91 11.61 4.81
C ASN A 228 6.02 11.72 3.77
N TYR A 229 7.28 11.80 4.19
CA TYR A 229 8.39 12.05 3.27
C TYR A 229 9.70 11.46 3.80
N THR A 230 10.62 11.20 2.86
CA THR A 230 11.98 10.75 3.18
C THR A 230 12.95 11.12 2.06
N SER A 231 14.23 10.75 2.26
CA SER A 231 15.31 10.88 1.28
C SER A 231 15.07 10.02 0.03
N THR A 232 15.90 10.22 -0.99
CA THR A 232 15.80 9.49 -2.27
C THR A 232 16.18 8.02 -2.19
N ASP A 233 16.95 7.65 -1.17
CA ASP A 233 17.42 6.30 -0.88
C ASP A 233 16.57 5.56 0.17
N GLY A 234 15.52 6.21 0.70
CA GLY A 234 14.59 5.61 1.64
C GLY A 234 13.95 4.35 1.07
N SER A 235 13.96 3.28 1.87
CA SER A 235 13.42 1.97 1.53
C SER A 235 13.07 1.22 2.81
N TYR A 236 11.81 0.84 2.96
CA TYR A 236 11.28 0.33 4.24
C TYR A 236 10.35 -0.86 4.01
N ASP A 237 10.17 -1.66 5.05
CA ASP A 237 9.22 -2.77 5.13
C ASP A 237 7.75 -2.35 5.07
N SER A 238 7.50 -1.09 5.38
CA SER A 238 6.17 -0.48 5.47
C SER A 238 5.85 0.49 4.33
N VAL A 239 6.71 0.56 3.29
CA VAL A 239 6.52 1.46 2.14
C VAL A 239 6.57 0.67 0.83
N GLY A 240 5.46 0.66 0.14
CA GLY A 240 5.26 0.08 -1.19
C GLY A 240 4.84 1.12 -2.21
N PHE A 241 4.01 0.74 -3.16
CA PHE A 241 3.50 1.65 -4.19
C PHE A 241 2.22 1.12 -4.84
N ARG A 242 1.57 1.99 -5.61
CA ARG A 242 0.42 1.67 -6.46
C ARG A 242 0.64 2.19 -7.86
N VAL A 243 0.15 1.44 -8.85
CA VAL A 243 0.26 1.79 -10.27
C VAL A 243 -0.93 2.63 -10.69
N SER A 244 -0.70 3.67 -11.48
CA SER A 244 -1.71 4.39 -12.23
C SER A 244 -1.47 4.27 -13.73
N LEU A 245 -2.55 4.33 -14.54
CA LEU A 245 -2.51 4.30 -15.99
C LEU A 245 -3.22 5.53 -16.56
N PHE A 246 -2.64 6.12 -17.58
CA PHE A 246 -3.18 7.30 -18.26
C PHE A 246 -2.73 7.41 -19.71
#